data_7870f9a75ce56d71864f6f465c888c68
#
_entry.id   7870f9a75ce56d71864f6f465c888c68
#
_cell.length_a   1.000
_cell.length_b   1.000
_cell.length_c   1.000
_cell.angle_alpha   90.00
_cell.angle_beta   90.00
_cell.angle_gamma   90.00
#
_symmetry.space_group_name_H-M   'P 1'
#
loop_
_entity.id
_entity.type
_entity.pdbx_description
1 polymer ?
#
loop_
_entity_poly.entity_id
_entity_poly.type
_entity_poly.pdbx_seq_one_letter_code
_entity_poly.pdbx_strand_id
1 'polypeptide(L)'
;MKAGAQTVSFQILKADGKPLTQYTPDQTKLLHFYLVRQDLSGYWHLHPTLSNGTWSIAVKALTPGPYRKYTDFIGKNDAGTDTPAVLSTTLTVAGSYTPTALPAPAASTTADGLTPTMTGSISAGNESKVSFQLTQDGKPVTDLETYLDSFAHMTALHVGDLAYQHIHPGLEAKPGQKGGPALPFEVNLPEKGTWRLFLQVQRAGVLHLLPFTVTVS
;
A
#
# COMPACT_ATOMS: atom_id res chain seq x y z
N MET A 1 -19.02 -9.66 4.49
CA MET A 1 -19.10 -8.38 5.26
C MET A 1 -20.25 -7.54 4.69
N LYS A 2 -20.69 -6.50 5.40
CA LYS A 2 -21.68 -5.51 4.90
C LYS A 2 -20.95 -4.29 4.34
N ALA A 3 -21.61 -3.55 3.44
CA ALA A 3 -21.11 -2.25 2.98
C ALA A 3 -21.11 -1.20 4.10
N GLY A 4 -20.32 -0.14 3.94
CA GLY A 4 -20.17 0.94 4.90
C GLY A 4 -18.98 0.76 5.83
N ALA A 5 -19.00 1.44 6.97
CA ALA A 5 -17.95 1.32 7.98
C ALA A 5 -18.02 -0.03 8.70
N GLN A 6 -16.87 -0.70 8.83
CA GLN A 6 -16.76 -2.01 9.48
C GLN A 6 -15.53 -2.08 10.37
N THR A 7 -15.59 -2.84 11.45
CA THR A 7 -14.39 -3.27 12.16
C THR A 7 -13.99 -4.64 11.64
N VAL A 8 -12.74 -4.77 11.18
CA VAL A 8 -12.12 -6.03 10.79
C VAL A 8 -11.28 -6.51 11.94
N SER A 9 -11.53 -7.73 12.43
CA SER A 9 -10.71 -8.37 13.45
C SER A 9 -10.21 -9.72 12.92
N PHE A 10 -8.95 -10.05 13.24
CA PHE A 10 -8.32 -11.30 12.80
C PHE A 10 -7.17 -11.69 13.71
N GLN A 11 -6.73 -12.93 13.60
CA GLN A 11 -5.53 -13.44 14.25
C GLN A 11 -4.57 -13.96 13.18
N ILE A 12 -3.28 -13.82 13.43
CA ILE A 12 -2.22 -14.53 12.71
C ILE A 12 -1.81 -15.70 13.60
N LEU A 13 -1.91 -16.90 13.06
CA LEU A 13 -1.65 -18.11 13.82
C LEU A 13 -0.28 -18.67 13.46
N LYS A 14 0.43 -19.18 14.45
CA LYS A 14 1.61 -20.02 14.28
C LYS A 14 1.19 -21.42 13.82
N ALA A 15 2.16 -22.25 13.44
CA ALA A 15 1.93 -23.63 13.01
C ALA A 15 1.25 -24.50 14.07
N ASP A 16 1.42 -24.19 15.36
CA ASP A 16 0.76 -24.88 16.48
C ASP A 16 -0.69 -24.42 16.73
N GLY A 17 -1.21 -23.52 15.90
CA GLY A 17 -2.56 -22.98 16.00
C GLY A 17 -2.73 -21.84 17.02
N LYS A 18 -1.68 -21.45 17.74
CA LYS A 18 -1.74 -20.34 18.70
C LYS A 18 -1.53 -18.99 18.01
N PRO A 19 -2.14 -17.92 18.53
CA PRO A 19 -1.90 -16.58 18.00
C PRO A 19 -0.43 -16.18 18.08
N LEU A 20 0.09 -15.62 17.01
CA LEU A 20 1.36 -14.90 17.02
C LEU A 20 1.15 -13.57 17.75
N THR A 21 1.99 -13.30 18.76
CA THR A 21 1.85 -12.13 19.63
C THR A 21 3.07 -11.23 19.66
N GLN A 22 4.20 -11.69 19.09
CA GLN A 22 5.45 -10.94 19.07
C GLN A 22 5.80 -10.53 17.65
N TYR A 23 6.03 -9.24 17.47
CA TYR A 23 6.33 -8.61 16.18
C TYR A 23 7.47 -7.61 16.34
N THR A 24 8.25 -7.44 15.29
CA THR A 24 9.22 -6.37 15.14
C THR A 24 8.60 -5.26 14.27
N PRO A 25 8.68 -3.98 14.69
CA PRO A 25 8.19 -2.90 13.85
C PRO A 25 8.93 -2.83 12.51
N ASP A 26 8.18 -2.62 11.44
CA ASP A 26 8.67 -2.21 10.14
C ASP A 26 8.04 -0.85 9.82
N GLN A 27 8.84 0.12 9.38
CA GLN A 27 8.37 1.48 9.08
C GLN A 27 7.43 2.03 10.17
N THR A 28 7.85 1.94 11.43
CA THR A 28 7.12 2.37 12.65
C THR A 28 5.88 1.55 13.04
N LYS A 29 5.48 0.54 12.27
CA LYS A 29 4.26 -0.24 12.52
C LYS A 29 4.57 -1.72 12.71
N LEU A 30 3.81 -2.37 13.60
CA LEU A 30 3.91 -3.81 13.83
C LEU A 30 3.28 -4.65 12.70
N LEU A 31 2.34 -4.05 11.96
CA LEU A 31 1.65 -4.70 10.86
C LEU A 31 1.06 -3.66 9.91
N HIS A 32 1.31 -3.84 8.62
CA HIS A 32 0.67 -3.13 7.53
C HIS A 32 -0.50 -3.97 7.01
N PHE A 33 -1.68 -3.41 7.07
CA PHE A 33 -2.91 -4.05 6.62
C PHE A 33 -3.37 -3.39 5.33
N TYR A 34 -3.49 -4.19 4.28
CA TYR A 34 -4.04 -3.71 3.02
C TYR A 34 -5.35 -4.41 2.72
N LEU A 35 -6.32 -3.63 2.29
CA LEU A 35 -7.57 -4.14 1.75
C LEU A 35 -7.75 -3.55 0.36
N VAL A 36 -7.86 -4.42 -0.63
CA VAL A 36 -7.89 -4.02 -2.03
C VAL A 36 -9.11 -4.62 -2.69
N ARG A 37 -9.92 -3.79 -3.34
CA ARG A 37 -11.03 -4.27 -4.16
C ARG A 37 -10.48 -4.98 -5.39
N GLN A 38 -11.08 -6.07 -5.80
CA GLN A 38 -10.54 -6.93 -6.88
C GLN A 38 -10.34 -6.19 -8.21
N ASP A 39 -11.14 -5.16 -8.48
CA ASP A 39 -11.00 -4.30 -9.66
C ASP A 39 -9.98 -3.16 -9.47
N LEU A 40 -9.25 -3.13 -8.35
CA LEU A 40 -8.24 -2.12 -8.01
C LEU A 40 -8.76 -0.67 -7.96
N SER A 41 -10.08 -0.48 -7.87
CA SER A 41 -10.71 0.84 -7.70
C SER A 41 -10.78 1.29 -6.25
N GLY A 42 -10.66 0.36 -5.28
CA GLY A 42 -10.66 0.62 -3.85
C GLY A 42 -9.40 0.08 -3.19
N TYR A 43 -8.76 0.92 -2.39
CA TYR A 43 -7.51 0.60 -1.70
C TYR A 43 -7.48 1.25 -0.32
N TRP A 44 -7.12 0.48 0.68
CA TRP A 44 -6.90 0.91 2.06
C TRP A 44 -5.56 0.36 2.54
N HIS A 45 -4.69 1.24 3.00
CA HIS A 45 -3.48 0.91 3.75
C HIS A 45 -3.66 1.41 5.17
N LEU A 46 -3.75 0.51 6.11
CA LEU A 46 -4.15 0.77 7.49
C LEU A 46 -3.21 0.04 8.47
N HIS A 47 -3.18 0.49 9.72
CA HIS A 47 -2.33 -0.08 10.76
C HIS A 47 -3.21 -0.53 11.93
N PRO A 48 -3.56 -1.82 12.02
CA PRO A 48 -4.39 -2.35 13.09
C PRO A 48 -3.67 -2.32 14.45
N THR A 49 -4.47 -2.36 15.51
CA THR A 49 -3.97 -2.52 16.87
C THR A 49 -4.05 -3.98 17.31
N LEU A 50 -3.02 -4.43 18.02
CA LEU A 50 -2.95 -5.78 18.58
C LEU A 50 -3.40 -5.75 20.06
N SER A 51 -4.34 -6.61 20.40
CA SER A 51 -4.75 -6.84 21.79
C SER A 51 -5.05 -8.31 22.00
N ASN A 52 -4.40 -8.93 22.99
CA ASN A 52 -4.57 -10.35 23.34
C ASN A 52 -4.49 -11.30 22.13
N GLY A 53 -3.52 -11.08 21.24
CA GLY A 53 -3.31 -11.89 20.03
C GLY A 53 -4.32 -11.64 18.90
N THR A 54 -5.21 -10.66 19.05
CA THR A 54 -6.19 -10.27 18.04
C THR A 54 -5.89 -8.87 17.49
N TRP A 55 -5.77 -8.77 16.18
CA TRP A 55 -5.66 -7.53 15.45
C TRP A 55 -7.04 -6.95 15.17
N SER A 56 -7.20 -5.64 15.30
CA SER A 56 -8.45 -4.95 15.00
C SER A 56 -8.21 -3.61 14.31
N ILE A 57 -9.02 -3.32 13.28
CA ILE A 57 -8.94 -2.08 12.50
C ILE A 57 -10.33 -1.64 12.02
N ALA A 58 -10.62 -0.35 12.14
CA ALA A 58 -11.80 0.25 11.53
C ALA A 58 -11.52 0.56 10.05
N VAL A 59 -12.33 -0.02 9.17
CA VAL A 59 -12.31 0.26 7.73
C VAL A 59 -13.55 1.06 7.38
N LYS A 60 -13.34 2.24 6.81
CA LYS A 60 -14.43 3.14 6.41
C LYS A 60 -14.83 2.90 4.95
N ALA A 61 -16.10 3.15 4.67
CA ALA A 61 -16.63 3.27 3.31
C ALA A 61 -16.40 2.03 2.40
N LEU A 62 -16.52 0.82 2.95
CA LEU A 62 -16.53 -0.39 2.12
C LEU A 62 -17.75 -0.40 1.19
N THR A 63 -17.51 -0.66 -0.09
CA THR A 63 -18.53 -0.84 -1.11
C THR A 63 -18.72 -2.33 -1.42
N PRO A 64 -19.88 -2.77 -1.96
CA PRO A 64 -20.09 -4.14 -2.36
C PRO A 64 -19.04 -4.64 -3.37
N GLY A 65 -18.67 -5.92 -3.28
CA GLY A 65 -17.76 -6.57 -4.20
C GLY A 65 -16.76 -7.49 -3.51
N PRO A 66 -15.93 -8.17 -4.31
CA PRO A 66 -14.83 -8.99 -3.83
C PRO A 66 -13.60 -8.12 -3.49
N TYR A 67 -12.90 -8.53 -2.44
CA TYR A 67 -11.68 -7.88 -1.94
C TYR A 67 -10.60 -8.92 -1.69
N ARG A 68 -9.35 -8.49 -1.78
CA ARG A 68 -8.19 -9.20 -1.24
C ARG A 68 -7.61 -8.42 -0.08
N LYS A 69 -7.40 -9.10 1.03
CA LYS A 69 -6.73 -8.59 2.22
C LYS A 69 -5.29 -9.07 2.20
N TYR A 70 -4.35 -8.19 2.56
CA TYR A 70 -2.96 -8.54 2.83
C TYR A 70 -2.58 -8.07 4.23
N THR A 71 -1.72 -8.82 4.88
CA THR A 71 -1.05 -8.44 6.12
C THR A 71 0.43 -8.63 5.90
N ASP A 72 1.18 -7.54 5.97
CA ASP A 72 2.62 -7.48 5.81
C ASP A 72 3.23 -7.14 7.18
N PHE A 73 4.14 -7.97 7.67
CA PHE A 73 4.67 -7.86 9.02
C PHE A 73 5.96 -8.64 9.20
N ILE A 74 6.71 -8.30 10.24
CA ILE A 74 7.83 -9.08 10.74
C ILE A 74 7.41 -9.74 12.06
N GLY A 75 7.11 -11.03 12.01
CA GLY A 75 6.78 -11.84 13.19
C GLY A 75 8.03 -12.41 13.85
N LYS A 76 7.95 -12.75 15.14
CA LYS A 76 9.01 -13.52 15.82
C LYS A 76 8.62 -14.98 15.91
N ASN A 77 9.51 -15.86 15.48
CA ASN A 77 9.36 -17.29 15.69
C ASN A 77 9.59 -17.67 17.17
N ASP A 78 9.44 -18.95 17.51
CA ASP A 78 9.59 -19.41 18.88
C ASP A 78 11.03 -19.26 19.43
N ALA A 79 12.02 -19.12 18.57
CA ALA A 79 13.41 -18.80 18.95
C ALA A 79 13.66 -17.28 19.09
N GLY A 80 12.63 -16.43 18.89
CA GLY A 80 12.76 -14.97 18.93
C GLY A 80 13.34 -14.36 17.67
N THR A 81 13.57 -15.14 16.59
CA THR A 81 14.12 -14.67 15.32
C THR A 81 13.04 -14.00 14.49
N ASP A 82 13.40 -12.87 13.89
CA ASP A 82 12.54 -12.13 12.99
C ASP A 82 12.26 -12.92 11.71
N THR A 83 10.99 -12.97 11.35
CA THR A 83 10.48 -13.72 10.19
C THR A 83 9.53 -12.82 9.42
N PRO A 84 9.98 -12.12 8.36
CA PRO A 84 9.11 -11.36 7.49
C PRO A 84 8.08 -12.25 6.79
N ALA A 85 6.84 -11.77 6.68
CA ALA A 85 5.79 -12.51 6.01
C ALA A 85 4.70 -11.60 5.45
N VAL A 86 4.22 -11.97 4.27
CA VAL A 86 3.00 -11.42 3.68
C VAL A 86 1.96 -12.52 3.57
N LEU A 87 0.84 -12.36 4.26
CA LEU A 87 -0.28 -13.30 4.18
C LEU A 87 -1.45 -12.63 3.46
N SER A 88 -2.18 -13.41 2.66
CA SER A 88 -3.35 -12.88 1.98
C SER A 88 -4.56 -13.81 2.07
N THR A 89 -5.75 -13.21 2.03
CA THR A 89 -7.02 -13.93 1.94
C THR A 89 -8.07 -13.06 1.23
N THR A 90 -9.09 -13.70 0.69
CA THR A 90 -10.20 -13.03 0.06
C THR A 90 -11.35 -12.80 1.04
N LEU A 91 -12.12 -11.75 0.80
CA LEU A 91 -13.38 -11.50 1.47
C LEU A 91 -14.37 -10.87 0.49
N THR A 92 -15.66 -11.00 0.79
CA THR A 92 -16.72 -10.42 -0.03
C THR A 92 -17.57 -9.47 0.81
N VAL A 93 -17.80 -8.28 0.30
CA VAL A 93 -18.77 -7.32 0.82
C VAL A 93 -20.07 -7.51 0.05
N ALA A 94 -21.15 -7.82 0.77
CA ALA A 94 -22.46 -8.11 0.16
C ALA A 94 -23.08 -6.88 -0.50
N GLY A 95 -23.80 -7.09 -1.59
CA GLY A 95 -24.51 -6.09 -2.38
C GLY A 95 -24.21 -6.19 -3.88
N SER A 96 -24.81 -5.32 -4.66
CA SER A 96 -24.57 -5.26 -6.10
C SER A 96 -23.14 -4.76 -6.40
N TYR A 97 -22.45 -5.46 -7.27
CA TYR A 97 -21.08 -5.16 -7.66
C TYR A 97 -20.98 -5.06 -9.18
N THR A 98 -20.48 -3.93 -9.64
CA THR A 98 -20.04 -3.74 -11.02
C THR A 98 -18.56 -3.35 -10.98
N PRO A 99 -17.67 -4.10 -11.65
CA PRO A 99 -16.26 -3.74 -11.73
C PRO A 99 -16.06 -2.39 -12.39
N THR A 100 -15.15 -1.60 -11.84
CA THR A 100 -14.69 -0.34 -12.44
C THR A 100 -13.50 -0.63 -13.35
N ALA A 101 -13.55 -0.17 -14.60
CA ALA A 101 -12.39 -0.28 -15.49
C ALA A 101 -11.22 0.59 -14.99
N LEU A 102 -10.02 0.04 -15.04
CA LEU A 102 -8.83 0.79 -14.71
C LEU A 102 -8.50 1.81 -15.81
N PRO A 103 -7.98 2.98 -15.45
CA PRO A 103 -7.39 3.89 -16.44
C PRO A 103 -6.25 3.21 -17.21
N ALA A 104 -6.07 3.60 -18.45
CA ALA A 104 -4.93 3.15 -19.25
C ALA A 104 -3.60 3.52 -18.57
N PRO A 105 -2.51 2.76 -18.82
CA PRO A 105 -1.19 3.10 -18.35
C PRO A 105 -0.77 4.51 -18.79
N ALA A 106 -0.25 5.30 -17.86
CA ALA A 106 0.17 6.67 -18.11
C ALA A 106 1.35 7.06 -17.21
N ALA A 107 2.20 7.94 -17.70
CA ALA A 107 3.33 8.46 -16.92
C ALA A 107 2.88 9.47 -15.84
N SER A 108 1.66 10.00 -15.93
CA SER A 108 1.13 11.01 -15.02
C SER A 108 -0.33 10.71 -14.68
N THR A 109 -0.74 11.07 -13.48
CA THR A 109 -2.14 11.03 -13.03
C THR A 109 -2.42 12.26 -12.18
N THR A 110 -3.69 12.59 -11.98
CA THR A 110 -4.09 13.63 -11.02
C THR A 110 -5.11 13.06 -10.06
N ALA A 111 -4.84 13.17 -8.78
CA ALA A 111 -5.75 12.76 -7.71
C ALA A 111 -5.56 13.71 -6.51
N ASP A 112 -6.64 14.03 -5.80
CA ASP A 112 -6.64 14.93 -4.63
C ASP A 112 -5.96 16.29 -4.89
N GLY A 113 -6.03 16.81 -6.14
CA GLY A 113 -5.37 18.05 -6.54
C GLY A 113 -3.86 17.95 -6.73
N LEU A 114 -3.26 16.79 -6.54
CA LEU A 114 -1.83 16.52 -6.73
C LEU A 114 -1.61 15.76 -8.03
N THR A 115 -0.53 16.10 -8.73
CA THR A 115 -0.14 15.47 -10.00
C THR A 115 1.28 14.93 -9.90
N PRO A 116 1.45 13.64 -9.56
CA PRO A 116 2.72 12.96 -9.70
C PRO A 116 2.96 12.59 -11.18
N THR A 117 4.19 12.78 -11.64
CA THR A 117 4.67 12.34 -12.96
C THR A 117 5.85 11.40 -12.77
N MET A 118 5.71 10.17 -13.22
CA MET A 118 6.74 9.14 -13.14
C MET A 118 7.79 9.36 -14.24
N THR A 119 9.06 9.27 -13.85
CA THR A 119 10.22 9.18 -14.73
C THR A 119 10.95 7.85 -14.49
N GLY A 120 11.59 7.32 -15.53
CA GLY A 120 12.15 5.98 -15.54
C GLY A 120 11.18 4.95 -16.09
N SER A 121 11.63 3.71 -16.17
CA SER A 121 10.85 2.56 -16.64
C SER A 121 11.04 1.38 -15.69
N ILE A 122 10.05 0.48 -15.63
CA ILE A 122 10.10 -0.71 -14.78
C ILE A 122 10.21 -1.94 -15.70
N SER A 123 11.25 -2.74 -15.45
CA SER A 123 11.49 -4.02 -16.16
C SER A 123 11.30 -5.19 -15.22
N ALA A 124 10.53 -6.18 -15.63
CA ALA A 124 10.21 -7.35 -14.83
C ALA A 124 11.46 -8.11 -14.38
N GLY A 125 11.48 -8.54 -13.13
CA GLY A 125 12.55 -9.33 -12.53
C GLY A 125 13.87 -8.57 -12.31
N ASN A 126 13.91 -7.26 -12.58
CA ASN A 126 15.08 -6.43 -12.38
C ASN A 126 14.78 -5.27 -11.42
N GLU A 127 15.77 -4.86 -10.64
CA GLU A 127 15.68 -3.62 -9.90
C GLU A 127 15.65 -2.44 -10.87
N SER A 128 14.62 -1.61 -10.74
CA SER A 128 14.38 -0.44 -11.57
C SER A 128 14.34 0.80 -10.69
N LYS A 129 15.03 1.86 -11.10
CA LYS A 129 14.97 3.16 -10.41
C LYS A 129 13.97 4.07 -11.11
N VAL A 130 12.94 4.46 -10.38
CA VAL A 130 11.94 5.41 -10.85
C VAL A 130 11.84 6.59 -9.88
N SER A 131 11.36 7.72 -10.37
CA SER A 131 11.09 8.88 -9.53
C SER A 131 9.76 9.51 -9.93
N PHE A 132 9.00 9.96 -8.92
CA PHE A 132 7.78 10.73 -9.14
C PHE A 132 8.07 12.20 -8.84
N GLN A 133 7.82 13.06 -9.81
CA GLN A 133 7.83 14.52 -9.64
C GLN A 133 6.43 14.97 -9.26
N LEU A 134 6.27 15.49 -8.06
CA LEU A 134 4.97 15.89 -7.53
C LEU A 134 4.71 17.38 -7.74
N THR A 135 3.59 17.70 -8.37
CA THR A 135 3.14 19.08 -8.59
C THR A 135 1.70 19.28 -8.11
N GLN A 136 1.37 20.54 -7.82
CA GLN A 136 0.01 21.02 -7.63
C GLN A 136 -0.18 22.28 -8.49
N ASP A 137 -1.18 22.31 -9.35
CA ASP A 137 -1.43 23.42 -10.28
C ASP A 137 -0.18 23.82 -11.08
N GLY A 138 0.61 22.81 -11.50
CA GLY A 138 1.86 22.96 -12.24
C GLY A 138 3.06 23.44 -11.41
N LYS A 139 2.90 23.70 -10.12
CA LYS A 139 3.99 24.12 -9.22
C LYS A 139 4.56 22.93 -8.45
N PRO A 140 5.88 22.84 -8.25
CA PRO A 140 6.50 21.78 -7.45
C PRO A 140 5.98 21.78 -6.01
N VAL A 141 5.67 20.60 -5.48
CA VAL A 141 5.31 20.41 -4.07
C VAL A 141 6.58 20.09 -3.27
N THR A 142 6.96 20.97 -2.34
CA THR A 142 8.21 20.87 -1.56
C THR A 142 7.97 20.82 -0.05
N ASP A 143 6.71 20.67 0.36
CA ASP A 143 6.25 20.74 1.75
C ASP A 143 5.59 19.44 2.23
N LEU A 144 5.94 18.30 1.59
CA LEU A 144 5.49 17.00 2.06
C LEU A 144 5.95 16.74 3.49
N GLU A 145 5.11 16.07 4.24
CA GLU A 145 5.36 15.67 5.62
C GLU A 145 5.86 14.23 5.68
N THR A 146 6.58 13.92 6.75
CA THR A 146 7.03 12.56 7.01
C THR A 146 5.84 11.67 7.36
N TYR A 147 5.73 10.55 6.68
CA TYR A 147 4.77 9.48 6.94
C TYR A 147 5.51 8.14 6.90
N LEU A 148 5.48 7.38 8.01
CA LEU A 148 6.16 6.08 8.15
C LEU A 148 7.66 6.16 7.76
N ASP A 149 8.39 7.10 8.36
CA ASP A 149 9.83 7.35 8.15
C ASP A 149 10.24 7.70 6.71
N SER A 150 9.29 8.15 5.87
CA SER A 150 9.56 8.61 4.52
C SER A 150 8.63 9.75 4.11
N PHE A 151 8.89 10.37 2.93
CA PHE A 151 7.99 11.34 2.32
C PHE A 151 6.91 10.71 1.43
N ALA A 152 7.07 9.43 1.09
CA ALA A 152 6.11 8.70 0.28
C ALA A 152 6.20 7.19 0.52
N HIS A 153 5.07 6.50 0.39
CA HIS A 153 4.96 5.04 0.38
C HIS A 153 4.34 4.56 -0.90
N MET A 154 4.74 3.40 -1.38
CA MET A 154 4.17 2.83 -2.59
C MET A 154 3.90 1.33 -2.44
N THR A 155 2.74 0.93 -2.92
CA THR A 155 2.35 -0.47 -3.07
C THR A 155 2.03 -0.73 -4.53
N ALA A 156 2.48 -1.85 -5.06
CA ALA A 156 2.14 -2.31 -6.41
C ALA A 156 1.29 -3.57 -6.37
N LEU A 157 0.30 -3.64 -7.25
CA LEU A 157 -0.58 -4.79 -7.43
C LEU A 157 -0.66 -5.13 -8.92
N HIS A 158 -0.37 -6.38 -9.26
CA HIS A 158 -0.48 -6.87 -10.62
C HIS A 158 -1.96 -7.00 -11.02
N VAL A 159 -2.29 -6.55 -12.22
CA VAL A 159 -3.66 -6.62 -12.74
C VAL A 159 -3.96 -8.05 -13.19
N GLY A 160 -4.97 -8.64 -12.59
CA GLY A 160 -5.43 -10.01 -12.89
C GLY A 160 -5.35 -10.93 -11.68
N ASP A 161 -4.17 -11.17 -11.14
CA ASP A 161 -3.97 -12.07 -10.00
C ASP A 161 -3.81 -11.36 -8.65
N LEU A 162 -3.64 -10.03 -8.67
CA LEU A 162 -3.42 -9.21 -7.50
C LEU A 162 -2.12 -9.58 -6.74
N ALA A 163 -1.07 -10.02 -7.44
CA ALA A 163 0.24 -10.18 -6.84
C ALA A 163 0.69 -8.86 -6.20
N TYR A 164 1.09 -8.92 -4.93
CA TYR A 164 1.39 -7.76 -4.10
C TYR A 164 2.89 -7.55 -4.01
N GLN A 165 3.31 -6.29 -4.10
CA GLN A 165 4.66 -5.84 -3.80
C GLN A 165 4.62 -4.58 -2.92
N HIS A 166 5.31 -4.64 -1.79
CA HIS A 166 5.65 -3.48 -0.98
C HIS A 166 6.92 -2.85 -1.58
N ILE A 167 6.88 -1.56 -1.89
CA ILE A 167 7.98 -0.87 -2.54
C ILE A 167 8.55 0.15 -1.58
N HIS A 168 9.83 0.03 -1.31
CA HIS A 168 10.53 0.88 -0.37
C HIS A 168 10.87 2.24 -1.02
N PRO A 169 10.66 3.34 -0.29
CA PRO A 169 11.10 4.66 -0.74
C PRO A 169 12.64 4.72 -0.77
N GLY A 170 13.17 5.41 -1.77
CA GLY A 170 14.62 5.63 -1.90
C GLY A 170 15.18 6.71 -0.96
N LEU A 171 14.33 7.33 -0.13
CA LEU A 171 14.72 8.36 0.84
C LEU A 171 14.03 8.12 2.17
N GLU A 172 14.83 8.08 3.23
CA GLU A 172 14.33 8.15 4.60
C GLU A 172 14.07 9.61 5.00
N ALA A 173 13.10 9.82 5.87
CA ALA A 173 12.75 11.14 6.38
C ALA A 173 12.54 11.10 7.90
N LYS A 174 13.09 12.07 8.60
CA LYS A 174 12.91 12.21 10.06
C LYS A 174 11.66 13.02 10.37
N PRO A 175 11.02 12.77 11.53
CA PRO A 175 9.88 13.56 11.98
C PRO A 175 10.14 15.07 11.90
N GLY A 176 9.18 15.83 11.35
CA GLY A 176 9.28 17.27 11.19
C GLY A 176 10.03 17.76 9.96
N GLN A 177 10.71 16.89 9.22
CA GLN A 177 11.28 17.26 7.93
C GLN A 177 10.19 17.51 6.88
N LYS A 178 10.52 18.36 5.91
CA LYS A 178 9.71 18.62 4.72
C LYS A 178 10.46 18.13 3.49
N GLY A 179 9.73 17.62 2.50
CA GLY A 179 10.31 17.01 1.30
C GLY A 179 9.50 17.22 0.03
N GLY A 180 9.93 16.53 -1.01
CA GLY A 180 9.46 16.70 -2.39
C GLY A 180 10.32 17.71 -3.16
N PRO A 181 10.01 18.00 -4.42
CA PRO A 181 8.98 17.39 -5.25
C PRO A 181 9.37 16.01 -5.80
N ALA A 182 10.68 15.63 -5.73
CA ALA A 182 11.18 14.36 -6.24
C ALA A 182 11.06 13.25 -5.19
N LEU A 183 10.41 12.15 -5.58
CA LEU A 183 10.17 10.98 -4.75
C LEU A 183 10.78 9.75 -5.46
N PRO A 184 12.04 9.42 -5.17
CA PRO A 184 12.70 8.25 -5.76
C PRO A 184 12.24 6.95 -5.11
N PHE A 185 12.19 5.88 -5.92
CA PHE A 185 11.91 4.52 -5.49
C PHE A 185 12.80 3.52 -6.21
N GLU A 186 13.15 2.46 -5.49
CA GLU A 186 13.74 1.25 -6.06
C GLU A 186 12.64 0.19 -6.17
N VAL A 187 12.35 -0.21 -7.40
CA VAL A 187 11.18 -1.05 -7.74
C VAL A 187 11.66 -2.35 -8.33
N ASN A 188 11.25 -3.46 -7.74
CA ASN A 188 11.47 -4.79 -8.29
C ASN A 188 10.11 -5.49 -8.43
N LEU A 189 9.56 -5.53 -9.64
CA LEU A 189 8.32 -6.24 -9.94
C LEU A 189 8.65 -7.53 -10.68
N PRO A 190 8.17 -8.70 -10.20
CA PRO A 190 8.62 -9.98 -10.73
C PRO A 190 8.09 -10.30 -12.14
N GLU A 191 6.95 -9.71 -12.52
CA GLU A 191 6.21 -10.10 -13.72
C GLU A 191 5.95 -8.91 -14.65
N LYS A 192 5.96 -9.21 -15.95
CA LYS A 192 5.52 -8.30 -17.02
C LYS A 192 4.01 -8.09 -16.95
N GLY A 193 3.55 -6.99 -17.53
CA GLY A 193 2.13 -6.73 -17.66
C GLY A 193 1.71 -5.39 -17.10
N THR A 194 0.42 -5.29 -16.78
CA THR A 194 -0.15 -4.07 -16.21
C THR A 194 -0.13 -4.15 -14.69
N TRP A 195 0.36 -3.10 -14.07
CA TRP A 195 0.40 -2.96 -12.62
C TRP A 195 -0.35 -1.71 -12.17
N ARG A 196 -1.02 -1.80 -11.03
CA ARG A 196 -1.60 -0.65 -10.35
C ARG A 196 -0.72 -0.27 -9.18
N LEU A 197 -0.15 0.92 -9.22
CA LEU A 197 0.65 1.51 -8.15
C LEU A 197 -0.25 2.41 -7.31
N PHE A 198 -0.05 2.36 -6.01
CA PHE A 198 -0.73 3.21 -5.03
C PHE A 198 0.33 4.00 -4.28
N LEU A 199 0.57 5.24 -4.73
CA LEU A 199 1.50 6.16 -4.10
C LEU A 199 0.76 6.94 -3.02
N GLN A 200 1.30 6.96 -1.81
CA GLN A 200 0.79 7.71 -0.67
C GLN A 200 1.78 8.78 -0.24
N VAL A 201 1.31 10.00 -0.05
CA VAL A 201 2.09 11.13 0.47
C VAL A 201 1.28 11.87 1.52
N GLN A 202 1.97 12.41 2.54
CA GLN A 202 1.31 13.24 3.55
C GLN A 202 1.64 14.72 3.33
N ARG A 203 0.60 15.56 3.36
CA ARG A 203 0.74 17.02 3.22
C ARG A 203 -0.34 17.74 4.01
N ALA A 204 0.01 18.79 4.74
CA ALA A 204 -0.90 19.58 5.56
C ALA A 204 -1.77 18.71 6.51
N GLY A 205 -1.19 17.66 7.09
CA GLY A 205 -1.88 16.72 7.97
C GLY A 205 -2.81 15.72 7.27
N VAL A 206 -2.90 15.75 5.93
CA VAL A 206 -3.75 14.85 5.14
C VAL A 206 -2.90 13.82 4.40
N LEU A 207 -3.31 12.56 4.48
CA LEU A 207 -2.72 11.47 3.69
C LEU A 207 -3.46 11.39 2.35
N HIS A 208 -2.72 11.66 1.25
CA HIS A 208 -3.22 11.59 -0.11
C HIS A 208 -2.88 10.25 -0.73
N LEU A 209 -3.81 9.70 -1.52
CA LEU A 209 -3.65 8.48 -2.29
C LEU A 209 -3.65 8.80 -3.78
N LEU A 210 -2.55 8.51 -4.45
CA LEU A 210 -2.30 8.87 -5.85
C LEU A 210 -2.11 7.57 -6.67
N PRO A 211 -3.20 7.01 -7.23
CA PRO A 211 -3.14 5.73 -7.93
C PRO A 211 -2.63 5.89 -9.37
N PHE A 212 -1.72 5.00 -9.77
CA PHE A 212 -1.15 4.92 -11.12
C PHE A 212 -1.46 3.59 -11.79
N THR A 213 -1.63 3.59 -13.12
CA THR A 213 -1.56 2.37 -13.92
C THR A 213 -0.32 2.45 -14.80
N VAL A 214 0.53 1.41 -14.75
CA VAL A 214 1.79 1.35 -15.51
C VAL A 214 1.91 0.04 -16.26
N THR A 215 2.73 0.02 -17.30
CA THR A 215 3.16 -1.20 -17.98
C THR A 215 4.56 -1.57 -17.54
N VAL A 216 4.77 -2.81 -17.15
CA VAL A 216 6.07 -3.42 -16.84
C VAL A 216 6.50 -4.30 -18.02
N SER A 217 7.67 -4.02 -18.57
CA SER A 217 8.20 -4.67 -19.79
C SER A 217 9.08 -5.89 -19.50
#